data_4c6b2029301732d5683ecc8e8fac13e0
#
_entry.id   4c6b2029301732d5683ecc8e8fac13e0
#
_cell.length_a   1.000
_cell.length_b   1.000
_cell.length_c   1.000
_cell.angle_alpha   90.00
_cell.angle_beta   90.00
_cell.angle_gamma   90.00
#
_symmetry.space_group_name_H-M   'P 1'
#
loop_
_entity.id
_entity.type
_entity.pdbx_description
1 polymer ?
#
loop_
_entity_poly.entity_id
_entity_poly.type
_entity_poly.pdbx_seq_one_letter_code
_entity_poly.pdbx_strand_id
1 'polypeptide(L)'
;MDWQRRRIKRRLHHLRKLKERLGCSECNKIMDKDTIKLLGFDHPAALYFAHRDPMTKSPIMYGQSGKDKAGAGISRLYRRVYKDPIKNREAIKLIFEEIRKCEILCGNHHNIQTYNRQEYDGTAIARARAGIPEPPPDTQQDMFI
;
A
#
# COMPACT_ATOMS: atom_id res chain seq x y z
N MET A 1 11.42 -28.13 4.85
CA MET A 1 11.13 -26.66 4.76
C MET A 1 10.75 -26.17 6.14
N ASP A 2 11.38 -25.12 6.58
CA ASP A 2 11.13 -24.46 7.85
C ASP A 2 9.64 -24.03 7.94
N TRP A 3 9.05 -24.18 9.12
CA TRP A 3 7.65 -23.80 9.38
C TRP A 3 7.38 -22.30 9.13
N GLN A 4 8.38 -21.45 9.35
CA GLN A 4 8.28 -20.02 9.06
C GLN A 4 8.08 -19.76 7.57
N ARG A 5 8.84 -20.41 6.71
CA ARG A 5 8.71 -20.29 5.25
C ARG A 5 7.34 -20.73 4.77
N ARG A 6 6.80 -21.80 5.35
CA ARG A 6 5.44 -22.27 5.03
C ARG A 6 4.38 -21.24 5.41
N ARG A 7 4.49 -20.64 6.60
CA ARG A 7 3.56 -19.59 7.04
C ARG A 7 3.66 -18.34 6.19
N ILE A 8 4.86 -17.88 5.88
CA ILE A 8 5.08 -16.74 4.99
C ILE A 8 4.42 -17.00 3.63
N LYS A 9 4.65 -18.17 3.05
CA LYS A 9 4.08 -18.55 1.77
C LYS A 9 2.54 -18.53 1.79
N ARG A 10 1.92 -19.05 2.84
CA ARG A 10 0.46 -19.00 3.02
C ARG A 10 -0.05 -17.55 3.12
N ARG A 11 0.61 -16.70 3.88
CA ARG A 11 0.23 -15.30 4.04
C ARG A 11 0.30 -14.53 2.73
N LEU A 12 1.38 -14.71 1.99
CA LEU A 12 1.53 -14.09 0.66
C LEU A 12 0.46 -14.59 -0.30
N HIS A 13 0.12 -15.87 -0.24
CA HIS A 13 -0.97 -16.43 -1.04
C HIS A 13 -2.31 -15.78 -0.70
N HIS A 14 -2.63 -15.60 0.57
CA HIS A 14 -3.85 -14.92 1.00
C HIS A 14 -3.93 -13.48 0.49
N LEU A 15 -2.84 -12.72 0.56
CA LEU A 15 -2.78 -11.36 0.03
C LEU A 15 -2.99 -11.32 -1.47
N ARG A 16 -2.38 -12.24 -2.21
CA ARG A 16 -2.58 -12.36 -3.67
C ARG A 16 -4.03 -12.65 -4.00
N LYS A 17 -4.65 -13.58 -3.31
CA LYS A 17 -6.07 -13.92 -3.51
C LYS A 17 -6.98 -12.74 -3.21
N LEU A 18 -6.70 -11.98 -2.16
CA LEU A 18 -7.45 -10.77 -1.84
C LEU A 18 -7.34 -9.73 -2.97
N LYS A 19 -6.12 -9.49 -3.45
CA LYS A 19 -5.87 -8.58 -4.57
C LYS A 19 -6.57 -9.01 -5.85
N GLU A 20 -6.47 -10.29 -6.21
CA GLU A 20 -7.15 -10.85 -7.40
C GLU A 20 -8.67 -10.68 -7.33
N ARG A 21 -9.25 -10.94 -6.16
CA ARG A 21 -10.70 -10.85 -5.97
C ARG A 21 -11.21 -9.42 -6.06
N LEU A 22 -10.49 -8.46 -5.50
CA LEU A 22 -10.91 -7.07 -5.45
C LEU A 22 -10.52 -6.30 -6.72
N GLY A 23 -9.34 -6.57 -7.28
CA GLY A 23 -8.80 -5.85 -8.43
C GLY A 23 -8.53 -4.37 -8.14
N CYS A 24 -8.14 -3.63 -9.17
CA CYS A 24 -7.91 -2.18 -9.06
C CYS A 24 -9.25 -1.44 -9.00
N SER A 25 -9.48 -0.68 -7.93
CA SER A 25 -10.72 0.07 -7.75
C SER A 25 -10.98 1.10 -8.85
N GLU A 26 -9.94 1.73 -9.37
CA GLU A 26 -10.05 2.71 -10.46
C GLU A 26 -10.27 2.05 -11.83
N CYS A 27 -9.55 0.97 -12.12
CA CYS A 27 -9.78 0.22 -13.37
C CYS A 27 -11.21 -0.33 -13.44
N ASN A 28 -11.74 -0.82 -12.33
CA ASN A 28 -13.11 -1.36 -12.26
C ASN A 28 -14.19 -0.32 -12.57
N LYS A 29 -13.89 0.98 -12.41
CA LYS A 29 -14.82 2.07 -12.74
C LYS A 29 -14.84 2.41 -14.23
N ILE A 30 -13.75 2.17 -14.95
CA ILE A 30 -13.55 2.66 -16.32
C ILE A 30 -13.46 1.56 -17.37
N MET A 31 -13.28 0.30 -16.99
CA MET A 31 -13.12 -0.83 -17.89
C MET A 31 -13.97 -2.02 -17.44
N ASP A 32 -14.36 -2.86 -18.39
CA ASP A 32 -14.97 -4.15 -18.09
C ASP A 32 -13.90 -5.17 -17.61
N LYS A 33 -14.38 -6.25 -17.00
CA LYS A 33 -13.49 -7.29 -16.44
C LYS A 33 -12.64 -7.99 -17.49
N ASP A 34 -13.16 -8.21 -18.68
CA ASP A 34 -12.44 -8.89 -19.76
C ASP A 34 -11.28 -8.04 -20.27
N THR A 35 -11.49 -6.74 -20.41
CA THR A 35 -10.45 -5.79 -20.80
C THR A 35 -9.37 -5.69 -19.72
N ILE A 36 -9.76 -5.60 -18.46
CA ILE A 36 -8.82 -5.58 -17.33
C ILE A 36 -7.94 -6.82 -17.33
N LYS A 37 -8.55 -7.99 -17.51
CA LYS A 37 -7.84 -9.27 -17.56
C LYS A 37 -6.90 -9.37 -18.76
N LEU A 38 -7.36 -8.95 -19.93
CA LEU A 38 -6.54 -8.93 -21.14
C LEU A 38 -5.29 -8.07 -20.99
N LEU A 39 -5.43 -6.92 -20.37
CA LEU A 39 -4.31 -5.97 -20.12
C LEU A 39 -3.45 -6.35 -18.92
N GLY A 40 -3.86 -7.33 -18.12
CA GLY A 40 -3.12 -7.79 -16.96
C GLY A 40 -3.20 -6.88 -15.74
N PHE A 41 -4.13 -5.93 -15.70
CA PHE A 41 -4.27 -4.99 -14.58
C PHE A 41 -4.86 -5.60 -13.31
N ASP A 42 -5.39 -6.81 -13.40
CA ASP A 42 -5.88 -7.60 -12.26
C ASP A 42 -4.84 -8.60 -11.74
N HIS A 43 -3.67 -8.67 -12.36
CA HIS A 43 -2.62 -9.56 -11.92
C HIS A 43 -2.08 -9.11 -10.55
N PRO A 44 -1.96 -10.01 -9.56
CA PRO A 44 -1.58 -9.61 -8.19
C PRO A 44 -0.20 -8.93 -8.11
N ALA A 45 0.71 -9.21 -9.04
CA ALA A 45 2.00 -8.52 -9.13
C ALA A 45 1.88 -7.06 -9.58
N ALA A 46 0.78 -6.71 -10.25
CA ALA A 46 0.51 -5.35 -10.72
C ALA A 46 -0.38 -4.54 -9.76
N LEU A 47 -0.78 -5.13 -8.63
CA LEU A 47 -1.72 -4.54 -7.69
C LEU A 47 -1.02 -4.17 -6.37
N TYR A 48 -1.38 -3.00 -5.84
CA TYR A 48 -0.81 -2.43 -4.63
C TYR A 48 -1.89 -2.04 -3.63
N PHE A 49 -1.58 -2.18 -2.35
CA PHE A 49 -2.39 -1.59 -1.30
C PHE A 49 -2.06 -0.10 -1.18
N ALA A 50 -3.01 0.75 -1.48
CA ALA A 50 -2.86 2.19 -1.43
C ALA A 50 -3.77 2.77 -0.34
N HIS A 51 -3.21 3.49 0.62
CA HIS A 51 -4.00 4.15 1.64
C HIS A 51 -4.91 5.20 1.01
N ARG A 52 -6.21 5.17 1.32
CA ARG A 52 -7.16 6.18 0.86
C ARG A 52 -6.78 7.57 1.35
N ASP A 53 -6.36 7.64 2.61
CA ASP A 53 -5.82 8.83 3.23
C ASP A 53 -4.44 8.50 3.79
N PRO A 54 -3.35 9.10 3.23
CA PRO A 54 -1.98 8.85 3.69
C PRO A 54 -1.76 9.21 5.15
N MET A 55 -2.56 10.14 5.69
CA MET A 55 -2.47 10.55 7.09
C MET A 55 -2.93 9.46 8.08
N THR A 56 -3.67 8.47 7.61
CA THR A 56 -4.15 7.36 8.43
C THR A 56 -3.15 6.21 8.55
N LYS A 57 -2.01 6.28 7.84
CA LYS A 57 -0.96 5.26 7.94
C LYS A 57 -0.51 5.10 9.38
N SER A 58 -0.53 3.86 9.87
CA SER A 58 -0.01 3.55 11.19
C SER A 58 1.52 3.72 11.25
N PRO A 59 2.08 4.09 12.41
CA PRO A 59 3.53 4.15 12.59
C PRO A 59 4.28 2.87 12.23
N ILE A 60 3.65 1.71 12.32
CA ILE A 60 4.26 0.42 11.92
C ILE A 60 4.66 0.38 10.43
N MET A 61 4.03 1.23 9.59
CA MET A 61 4.33 1.33 8.17
C MET A 61 5.66 2.04 7.88
N TYR A 62 6.24 2.74 8.86
CA TYR A 62 7.40 3.61 8.65
C TYR A 62 8.72 3.03 9.16
N GLY A 63 8.73 1.82 9.73
CA GLY A 63 9.94 1.30 10.34
C GLY A 63 10.39 2.09 11.58
N GLN A 64 11.38 1.55 12.30
CA GLN A 64 11.81 2.10 13.60
C GLN A 64 12.56 3.43 13.51
N SER A 65 13.21 3.72 12.39
CA SER A 65 14.08 4.90 12.26
C SER A 65 13.37 6.15 11.74
N GLY A 66 12.11 6.06 11.35
CA GLY A 66 11.39 7.16 10.70
C GLY A 66 11.99 7.62 9.37
N LYS A 67 13.16 7.08 9.00
CA LYS A 67 13.90 7.38 7.77
C LYS A 67 13.64 6.37 6.66
N ASP A 68 12.92 5.31 6.95
CA ASP A 68 12.65 4.26 6.00
C ASP A 68 11.57 4.72 5.02
N LYS A 69 12.03 5.38 3.99
CA LYS A 69 11.20 6.02 2.96
C LYS A 69 10.33 5.03 2.20
N ALA A 70 10.80 3.81 2.08
CA ALA A 70 10.07 2.76 1.40
C ALA A 70 8.87 2.26 2.20
N GLY A 71 8.72 2.67 3.46
CA GLY A 71 7.74 2.09 4.36
C GLY A 71 7.82 0.56 4.34
N ALA A 72 7.58 -0.11 5.42
CA ALA A 72 7.33 -1.52 5.30
C ALA A 72 5.97 -1.68 4.64
N GLY A 73 5.93 -1.95 3.35
CA GLY A 73 4.68 -2.24 2.65
C GLY A 73 3.89 -3.32 3.40
N ILE A 74 2.59 -3.33 3.26
CA ILE A 74 1.71 -4.30 3.92
C ILE A 74 2.19 -5.73 3.71
N SER A 75 2.62 -6.06 2.50
CA SER A 75 3.17 -7.39 2.18
C SER A 75 4.41 -7.72 3.02
N ARG A 76 5.30 -6.75 3.24
CA ARG A 76 6.51 -6.93 4.03
C ARG A 76 6.17 -7.15 5.51
N LEU A 77 5.24 -6.39 6.06
CA LEU A 77 4.77 -6.58 7.43
C LEU A 77 4.10 -7.93 7.62
N TYR A 78 3.29 -8.34 6.66
CA TYR A 78 2.58 -9.62 6.70
C TYR A 78 3.52 -10.84 6.61
N ARG A 79 4.72 -10.65 6.11
CA ARG A 79 5.77 -11.69 6.10
C ARG A 79 6.40 -11.93 7.46
N ARG A 80 6.30 -11.00 8.40
CA ARG A 80 6.84 -11.17 9.74
C ARG A 80 6.01 -12.20 10.51
N VAL A 81 6.64 -13.31 10.88
CA VAL A 81 6.03 -14.38 11.64
C VAL A 81 6.74 -14.51 12.97
N TYR A 82 6.00 -14.39 14.05
CA TYR A 82 6.52 -14.53 15.40
C TYR A 82 6.29 -15.94 15.93
N LYS A 83 7.22 -16.45 16.74
CA LYS A 83 7.07 -17.73 17.42
C LYS A 83 5.99 -17.70 18.49
N ASP A 84 5.89 -16.57 19.20
CA ASP A 84 4.85 -16.36 20.19
C ASP A 84 3.48 -16.25 19.50
N PRO A 85 2.52 -17.15 19.80
CA PRO A 85 1.20 -17.14 19.17
C PRO A 85 0.41 -15.85 19.45
N ILE A 86 0.53 -15.30 20.64
CA ILE A 86 -0.18 -14.07 21.05
C ILE A 86 0.34 -12.89 20.26
N LYS A 87 1.66 -12.72 20.23
CA LYS A 87 2.33 -11.64 19.47
C LYS A 87 2.02 -11.72 17.98
N ASN A 88 1.98 -12.94 17.45
CA ASN A 88 1.66 -13.20 16.06
C ASN A 88 0.23 -12.80 15.72
N ARG A 89 -0.73 -13.13 16.59
CA ARG A 89 -2.14 -12.79 16.44
C ARG A 89 -2.37 -11.27 16.48
N GLU A 90 -1.74 -10.58 17.42
CA GLU A 90 -1.80 -9.13 17.53
C GLU A 90 -1.22 -8.43 16.31
N ALA A 91 -0.07 -8.89 15.82
CA ALA A 91 0.55 -8.35 14.62
C ALA A 91 -0.36 -8.52 13.39
N ILE A 92 -0.97 -9.68 13.22
CA ILE A 92 -1.93 -9.94 12.13
C ILE A 92 -3.13 -9.01 12.22
N LYS A 93 -3.68 -8.82 13.42
CA LYS A 93 -4.80 -7.91 13.65
C LYS A 93 -4.47 -6.47 13.21
N LEU A 94 -3.31 -5.97 13.59
CA LEU A 94 -2.85 -4.63 13.20
C LEU A 94 -2.67 -4.50 11.69
N ILE A 95 -2.17 -5.54 11.02
CA ILE A 95 -2.02 -5.56 9.57
C ILE A 95 -3.37 -5.52 8.87
N PHE A 96 -4.37 -6.29 9.33
CA PHE A 96 -5.71 -6.25 8.76
C PHE A 96 -6.42 -4.92 9.00
N GLU A 97 -6.21 -4.29 10.14
CA GLU A 97 -6.68 -2.93 10.39
C GLU A 97 -6.07 -1.94 9.39
N GLU A 98 -4.79 -2.10 9.07
CA GLU A 98 -4.11 -1.29 8.06
C GLU A 98 -4.65 -1.54 6.65
N ILE A 99 -4.88 -2.80 6.29
CA ILE A 99 -5.49 -3.17 4.99
C ILE A 99 -6.86 -2.51 4.79
N ARG A 100 -7.67 -2.40 5.83
CA ARG A 100 -8.99 -1.75 5.76
C ARG A 100 -8.92 -0.26 5.42
N LYS A 101 -7.81 0.39 5.71
CA LYS A 101 -7.57 1.80 5.35
C LYS A 101 -7.18 1.97 3.88
N CYS A 102 -6.93 0.88 3.18
CA CYS A 102 -6.42 0.88 1.81
C CYS A 102 -7.50 0.52 0.81
N GLU A 103 -7.30 0.99 -0.40
CA GLU A 103 -7.88 0.44 -1.62
C GLU A 103 -6.80 -0.30 -2.41
N ILE A 104 -7.19 -1.11 -3.37
CA ILE A 104 -6.24 -1.77 -4.25
C ILE A 104 -6.20 -1.00 -5.56
N LEU A 105 -4.99 -0.63 -5.98
CA LEU A 105 -4.72 0.07 -7.22
C LEU A 105 -3.69 -0.68 -8.05
N CYS A 106 -3.85 -0.66 -9.38
CA CYS A 106 -2.80 -1.09 -10.29
C CYS A 106 -1.63 -0.11 -10.24
N GLY A 107 -0.46 -0.51 -10.75
CA GLY A 107 0.74 0.31 -10.71
C GLY A 107 0.55 1.70 -11.32
N ASN A 108 -0.18 1.81 -12.41
CA ASN A 108 -0.46 3.09 -13.05
C ASN A 108 -1.29 4.02 -12.16
N HIS A 109 -2.42 3.54 -11.64
CA HIS A 109 -3.27 4.34 -10.78
C HIS A 109 -2.62 4.64 -9.43
N HIS A 110 -1.84 3.70 -8.89
CA HIS A 110 -1.07 3.94 -7.69
C HIS A 110 -0.02 5.04 -7.88
N ASN A 111 0.71 5.01 -8.99
CA ASN A 111 1.71 6.03 -9.32
C ASN A 111 1.07 7.41 -9.55
N ILE A 112 -0.06 7.46 -10.24
CA ILE A 112 -0.81 8.70 -10.45
C ILE A 112 -1.26 9.28 -9.10
N GLN A 113 -1.80 8.46 -8.21
CA GLN A 113 -2.23 8.88 -6.88
C GLN A 113 -1.05 9.41 -6.06
N THR A 114 0.08 8.68 -6.07
CA THR A 114 1.30 9.07 -5.37
C THR A 114 1.83 10.41 -5.91
N TYR A 115 1.83 10.58 -7.21
CA TYR A 115 2.21 11.83 -7.86
C TYR A 115 1.32 12.99 -7.42
N ASN A 116 0.00 12.81 -7.50
CA ASN A 116 -0.96 13.85 -7.15
C ASN A 116 -0.90 14.25 -5.67
N ARG A 117 -0.55 13.31 -4.80
CA ARG A 117 -0.39 13.53 -3.35
C ARG A 117 1.02 13.92 -2.94
N GLN A 118 2.00 13.90 -3.85
CA GLN A 118 3.42 14.15 -3.56
C GLN A 118 3.97 13.21 -2.46
N GLU A 119 3.65 11.93 -2.58
CA GLU A 119 3.99 10.90 -1.57
C GLU A 119 5.30 10.15 -1.84
N TYR A 120 6.05 10.47 -2.92
CA TYR A 120 7.15 9.64 -3.43
C TYR A 120 8.19 9.23 -2.40
N ASP A 121 8.49 10.11 -1.47
CA ASP A 121 9.53 9.91 -0.46
C ASP A 121 8.98 10.10 0.96
N GLY A 122 7.67 10.04 1.14
CA GLY A 122 7.01 10.31 2.39
C GLY A 122 6.99 11.78 2.79
N THR A 123 7.36 12.69 1.87
CA THR A 123 7.48 14.13 2.16
C THR A 123 6.15 14.73 2.60
N ALA A 124 5.05 14.40 1.92
CA ALA A 124 3.73 14.91 2.27
C ALA A 124 3.32 14.52 3.69
N ILE A 125 3.58 13.28 4.07
CA ILE A 125 3.27 12.76 5.40
C ILE A 125 4.17 13.38 6.46
N ALA A 126 5.47 13.49 6.17
CA ALA A 126 6.43 14.11 7.07
C ALA A 126 6.09 15.59 7.30
N ARG A 127 5.72 16.31 6.27
CA ARG A 127 5.27 17.71 6.36
C ARG A 127 4.01 17.85 7.19
N ALA A 128 3.01 17.02 6.94
CA ALA A 128 1.76 17.05 7.67
C ALA A 128 1.96 16.75 9.16
N ARG A 129 2.82 15.79 9.50
CA ARG A 129 3.18 15.46 10.89
C ARG A 129 3.95 16.58 11.58
N ALA A 130 4.78 17.31 10.84
CA ALA A 130 5.54 18.44 11.33
C ALA A 130 4.70 19.73 11.39
N GLY A 131 3.42 19.70 10.95
CA GLY A 131 2.57 20.88 10.89
C GLY A 131 2.95 21.87 9.78
N ILE A 132 3.75 21.43 8.79
CA ILE A 132 4.15 22.25 7.66
C ILE A 132 3.02 22.26 6.63
N PRO A 133 2.49 23.42 6.22
CA PRO A 133 1.42 23.50 5.24
C PRO A 133 1.87 22.94 3.88
N GLU A 134 0.92 22.36 3.14
CA GLU A 134 1.18 21.92 1.76
C GLU A 134 1.60 23.12 0.90
N PRO A 135 2.54 22.92 -0.05
CA PRO A 135 2.87 23.95 -1.00
C PRO A 135 1.63 24.28 -1.84
N PRO A 136 1.41 25.57 -2.20
CA PRO A 136 0.25 25.95 -2.99
C PRO A 136 0.24 25.21 -4.34
N PRO A 137 -0.95 24.78 -4.84
CA PRO A 137 -1.07 23.96 -6.05
C PRO A 137 -0.50 24.61 -7.31
N ASP A 138 -0.35 25.92 -7.32
CA ASP A 138 0.09 26.69 -8.48
C ASP A 138 1.61 26.57 -8.76
N THR A 139 2.41 26.17 -7.78
CA THR A 139 3.86 26.00 -7.95
C THR A 139 4.24 24.87 -8.92
N GLN A 140 3.33 23.96 -9.23
CA GLN A 140 3.57 22.88 -10.20
C GLN A 140 3.19 23.27 -11.63
N GLN A 141 2.23 24.16 -11.80
CA GLN A 141 1.82 24.63 -13.13
C GLN A 141 2.88 25.55 -13.77
N ASP A 142 3.58 26.33 -12.97
CA ASP A 142 4.63 27.23 -13.43
C ASP A 142 5.88 26.52 -13.94
N MET A 143 6.08 25.23 -13.60
CA MET A 143 7.20 24.44 -14.08
C MET A 143 7.03 23.90 -15.49
N PHE A 144 5.84 23.99 -16.09
CA PHE A 144 5.52 23.43 -17.41
C PHE A 144 5.06 24.48 -18.43
N ILE A 145 5.20 25.73 -18.11
CA ILE A 145 4.92 26.84 -19.04
C ILE A 145 6.20 27.34 -19.67
#